data_a45828727439bc6aca770b9bba0a4d65
#
_entry.id   a45828727439bc6aca770b9bba0a4d65
#
_cell.length_a   1.000
_cell.length_b   1.000
_cell.length_c   1.000
_cell.angle_alpha   90.00
_cell.angle_beta   90.00
_cell.angle_gamma   90.00
#
_symmetry.space_group_name_H-M   'P 1'
#
loop_
_entity.id
_entity.type
_entity.pdbx_description
1 polymer ?
#
loop_
_entity_poly.entity_id
_entity_poly.type
_entity_poly.pdbx_seq_one_letter_code
_entity_poly.pdbx_strand_id
1 'polypeptide(L)'
;TNPSSAEDGSVNTDPIQIATKPMTEQYILGEMLKQIIEAKTDYTCEVTEGIAGGTNNIMPAMESSEFDLYPEYTSSGYVLVLGHDATGVDDNAMWEQILQEYHDNYNMTWVGKYGFNNTFCLAVRGDVAREYNLKTSSDLTAVADQLVFGGNPDYIERADGYPLLCETYGYNFKDTRGI
;
A
#
# COMPACT_ATOMS: atom_id res chain seq x y z
N THR A 1 24.22 -50.68 3.46
CA THR A 1 24.60 -49.55 4.30
C THR A 1 24.81 -48.34 3.43
N ASN A 2 23.78 -47.53 3.31
CA ASN A 2 23.83 -46.24 2.65
C ASN A 2 24.26 -45.20 3.71
N PRO A 3 25.23 -44.34 3.44
CA PRO A 3 25.49 -43.23 4.33
C PRO A 3 24.43 -42.16 4.11
N SER A 4 23.74 -41.81 5.19
CA SER A 4 22.92 -40.64 5.37
C SER A 4 23.70 -39.41 4.89
N SER A 5 23.19 -38.74 3.87
CA SER A 5 23.56 -37.36 3.56
C SER A 5 23.07 -36.49 4.71
N ALA A 6 24.01 -36.04 5.55
CA ALA A 6 23.75 -34.94 6.47
C ALA A 6 23.42 -33.73 5.61
N GLU A 7 22.22 -33.19 5.76
CA GLU A 7 21.90 -31.87 5.28
C GLU A 7 22.85 -30.90 5.99
N ASP A 8 23.71 -30.27 5.23
CA ASP A 8 24.53 -29.15 5.69
C ASP A 8 23.57 -28.02 6.06
N GLY A 9 23.36 -27.84 7.35
CA GLY A 9 22.57 -26.75 7.91
C GLY A 9 23.31 -25.42 7.78
N SER A 10 23.68 -25.02 6.57
CA SER A 10 24.14 -23.67 6.31
C SER A 10 22.94 -22.74 6.52
N VAL A 11 22.99 -21.98 7.60
CA VAL A 11 22.07 -20.87 7.84
C VAL A 11 22.24 -19.93 6.65
N ASN A 12 21.13 -19.63 5.94
CA ASN A 12 21.14 -18.60 4.92
C ASN A 12 21.57 -17.28 5.59
N THR A 13 22.72 -16.77 5.20
CA THR A 13 23.32 -15.55 5.76
C THR A 13 23.01 -14.31 4.93
N ASP A 14 22.25 -14.47 3.83
CA ASP A 14 21.85 -13.32 3.02
C ASP A 14 20.90 -12.43 3.81
N PRO A 15 21.03 -11.09 3.72
CA PRO A 15 20.17 -10.19 4.44
C PRO A 15 18.72 -10.30 3.93
N ILE A 16 17.77 -10.18 4.85
CA ILE A 16 16.35 -10.07 4.51
C ILE A 16 16.12 -8.75 3.77
N GLN A 17 15.55 -8.82 2.57
CA GLN A 17 15.29 -7.68 1.72
C GLN A 17 13.90 -7.10 2.00
N ILE A 18 13.86 -5.85 2.48
CA ILE A 18 12.63 -5.14 2.84
C ILE A 18 12.38 -4.03 1.82
N ALA A 19 11.25 -4.08 1.10
CA ALA A 19 10.82 -3.00 0.23
C ALA A 19 9.91 -2.00 0.94
N THR A 20 9.94 -0.73 0.52
CA THR A 20 8.98 0.28 0.97
C THR A 20 8.43 1.09 -0.19
N LYS A 21 7.19 1.55 -0.07
CA LYS A 21 6.58 2.51 -0.99
C LYS A 21 7.15 3.93 -0.75
N PRO A 22 7.01 4.87 -1.71
CA PRO A 22 7.61 6.20 -1.62
C PRO A 22 6.84 7.15 -0.68
N MET A 23 6.73 6.80 0.59
CA MET A 23 6.02 7.56 1.63
C MET A 23 6.77 7.50 2.94
N THR A 24 6.83 8.61 3.67
CA THR A 24 7.52 8.71 4.98
C THR A 24 7.07 7.63 5.97
N GLU A 25 5.76 7.34 6.04
CA GLU A 25 5.23 6.28 6.89
C GLU A 25 5.85 4.92 6.55
N GLN A 26 5.98 4.61 5.26
CA GLN A 26 6.57 3.36 4.79
C GLN A 26 8.05 3.24 5.14
N TYR A 27 8.82 4.32 5.07
CA TYR A 27 10.22 4.34 5.47
C TYR A 27 10.36 4.04 6.97
N ILE A 28 9.51 4.66 7.80
CA ILE A 28 9.47 4.38 9.24
C ILE A 28 9.11 2.91 9.50
N LEU A 29 8.11 2.37 8.81
CA LEU A 29 7.70 0.97 8.98
C LEU A 29 8.79 0.00 8.53
N GLY A 30 9.45 0.26 7.40
CA GLY A 30 10.57 -0.55 6.91
C GLY A 30 11.73 -0.60 7.91
N GLU A 31 12.10 0.56 8.45
CA GLU A 31 13.16 0.64 9.46
C GLU A 31 12.75 -0.01 10.79
N MET A 32 11.49 0.11 11.21
CA MET A 32 10.99 -0.59 12.40
C MET A 32 11.03 -2.12 12.23
N LEU A 33 10.64 -2.64 11.06
CA LEU A 33 10.74 -4.07 10.74
C LEU A 33 12.19 -4.55 10.82
N LYS A 34 13.10 -3.83 10.17
CA LYS A 34 14.55 -4.12 10.25
C LYS A 34 15.02 -4.23 11.69
N GLN A 35 14.78 -3.20 12.50
CA GLN A 35 15.24 -3.17 13.89
C GLN A 35 14.62 -4.30 14.73
N ILE A 36 13.36 -4.65 14.51
CA ILE A 36 12.71 -5.73 15.24
C ILE A 36 13.30 -7.10 14.84
N ILE A 37 13.51 -7.34 13.56
CA ILE A 37 14.07 -8.60 13.07
C ILE A 37 15.50 -8.77 13.58
N GLU A 38 16.36 -7.78 13.40
CA GLU A 38 17.75 -7.81 13.85
C GLU A 38 17.88 -7.91 15.38
N ALA A 39 16.94 -7.34 16.15
CA ALA A 39 16.94 -7.45 17.60
C ALA A 39 16.44 -8.80 18.15
N LYS A 40 15.68 -9.56 17.34
CA LYS A 40 15.02 -10.79 17.77
C LYS A 40 15.54 -12.06 17.11
N THR A 41 16.35 -11.93 16.10
CA THR A 41 16.90 -13.03 15.32
C THR A 41 18.37 -12.76 15.01
N ASP A 42 19.04 -13.73 14.43
CA ASP A 42 20.41 -13.59 13.93
C ASP A 42 20.47 -13.11 12.46
N TYR A 43 19.31 -12.79 11.85
CA TYR A 43 19.27 -12.24 10.50
C TYR A 43 19.63 -10.76 10.48
N THR A 44 20.28 -10.34 9.39
CA THR A 44 20.46 -8.93 9.03
C THR A 44 19.38 -8.53 8.02
N CYS A 45 19.11 -7.23 7.91
CA CYS A 45 18.10 -6.71 6.99
C CYS A 45 18.65 -5.56 6.15
N GLU A 46 18.23 -5.50 4.90
CA GLU A 46 18.43 -4.34 4.02
C GLU A 46 17.08 -3.74 3.66
N VAL A 47 16.97 -2.41 3.73
CA VAL A 47 15.73 -1.68 3.39
C VAL A 47 15.96 -0.93 2.09
N THR A 48 15.16 -1.24 1.07
CA THR A 48 15.10 -0.47 -0.17
C THR A 48 13.93 0.50 -0.09
N GLU A 49 14.27 1.78 0.02
CA GLU A 49 13.26 2.83 0.19
C GLU A 49 12.71 3.34 -1.15
N GLY A 50 11.39 3.62 -1.15
CA GLY A 50 10.80 4.45 -2.17
C GLY A 50 10.59 3.78 -3.53
N ILE A 51 10.21 2.50 -3.55
CA ILE A 51 9.87 1.82 -4.80
C ILE A 51 8.75 2.57 -5.52
N ALA A 52 9.09 3.22 -6.63
CA ALA A 52 8.14 3.93 -7.47
C ALA A 52 7.05 2.97 -7.99
N GLY A 53 5.81 3.46 -8.10
CA GLY A 53 4.67 2.61 -8.48
C GLY A 53 4.12 1.74 -7.34
N GLY A 54 4.73 1.80 -6.15
CA GLY A 54 4.22 1.16 -4.93
C GLY A 54 3.89 -0.31 -5.12
N THR A 55 2.68 -0.72 -4.74
CA THR A 55 2.18 -2.12 -4.81
C THR A 55 2.40 -2.74 -6.20
N ASN A 56 2.12 -2.00 -7.27
CA ASN A 56 2.19 -2.52 -8.64
C ASN A 56 3.60 -2.95 -9.05
N ASN A 57 4.65 -2.35 -8.47
CA ASN A 57 6.03 -2.73 -8.74
C ASN A 57 6.63 -3.63 -7.66
N ILE A 58 6.16 -3.51 -6.41
CA ILE A 58 6.66 -4.36 -5.31
C ILE A 58 6.15 -5.80 -5.46
N MET A 59 4.87 -6.01 -5.81
CA MET A 59 4.32 -7.37 -5.92
C MET A 59 5.08 -8.27 -6.92
N PRO A 60 5.36 -7.85 -8.17
CA PRO A 60 6.18 -8.66 -9.07
C PRO A 60 7.60 -8.93 -8.54
N ALA A 61 8.19 -7.99 -7.80
CA ALA A 61 9.50 -8.17 -7.18
C ALA A 61 9.45 -9.16 -6.00
N MET A 62 8.35 -9.19 -5.24
CA MET A 62 8.09 -10.24 -4.24
C MET A 62 7.94 -11.62 -4.89
N GLU A 63 7.18 -11.74 -5.99
CA GLU A 63 7.01 -13.01 -6.71
C GLU A 63 8.33 -13.54 -7.29
N SER A 64 9.24 -12.65 -7.70
CA SER A 64 10.57 -13.01 -8.19
C SER A 64 11.60 -13.22 -7.07
N SER A 65 11.20 -13.09 -5.80
CA SER A 65 12.08 -13.18 -4.62
C SER A 65 13.21 -12.14 -4.61
N GLU A 66 12.98 -10.96 -5.21
CA GLU A 66 13.85 -9.80 -5.07
C GLU A 66 13.72 -9.17 -3.68
N PHE A 67 12.51 -9.22 -3.11
CA PHE A 67 12.21 -8.81 -1.74
C PHE A 67 11.56 -9.95 -0.96
N ASP A 68 11.79 -9.97 0.35
CA ASP A 68 11.25 -10.95 1.29
C ASP A 68 10.01 -10.43 2.02
N LEU A 69 9.95 -9.13 2.27
CA LEU A 69 8.76 -8.51 2.90
C LEU A 69 8.64 -7.02 2.59
N TYR A 70 7.43 -6.51 2.77
CA TYR A 70 7.13 -5.08 2.69
C TYR A 70 5.89 -4.73 3.50
N PRO A 71 5.76 -3.49 4.03
CA PRO A 71 4.52 -2.99 4.61
C PRO A 71 3.46 -2.76 3.52
N GLU A 72 2.28 -3.36 3.71
CA GLU A 72 1.18 -3.20 2.76
C GLU A 72 -0.09 -2.72 3.48
N TYR A 73 -1.02 -2.16 2.73
CA TYR A 73 -2.34 -1.75 3.20
C TYR A 73 -3.39 -2.74 2.75
N THR A 74 -4.33 -3.08 3.65
CA THR A 74 -5.34 -4.10 3.37
C THR A 74 -6.14 -3.79 2.09
N SER A 75 -6.61 -2.55 1.92
CA SER A 75 -7.34 -2.18 0.69
C SER A 75 -6.46 -2.24 -0.57
N SER A 76 -5.16 -1.95 -0.48
CA SER A 76 -4.27 -2.07 -1.65
C SER A 76 -4.05 -3.53 -2.03
N GLY A 77 -3.80 -4.40 -1.05
CA GLY A 77 -3.71 -5.83 -1.29
C GLY A 77 -5.00 -6.41 -1.88
N TYR A 78 -6.15 -5.98 -1.36
CA TYR A 78 -7.45 -6.47 -1.80
C TYR A 78 -7.84 -5.99 -3.20
N VAL A 79 -7.67 -4.69 -3.48
CA VAL A 79 -8.13 -4.09 -4.74
C VAL A 79 -7.09 -4.20 -5.85
N LEU A 80 -5.81 -3.83 -5.57
CA LEU A 80 -4.79 -3.75 -6.63
C LEU A 80 -4.17 -5.11 -6.95
N VAL A 81 -4.01 -5.98 -5.96
CA VAL A 81 -3.36 -7.28 -6.15
C VAL A 81 -4.39 -8.37 -6.46
N LEU A 82 -5.44 -8.48 -5.64
CA LEU A 82 -6.46 -9.52 -5.81
C LEU A 82 -7.55 -9.12 -6.81
N GLY A 83 -7.67 -7.84 -7.18
CA GLY A 83 -8.64 -7.36 -8.17
C GLY A 83 -10.09 -7.32 -7.66
N HIS A 84 -10.30 -7.31 -6.35
CA HIS A 84 -11.63 -7.28 -5.75
C HIS A 84 -12.21 -5.87 -5.63
N ASP A 85 -13.53 -5.76 -5.57
CA ASP A 85 -14.23 -4.53 -5.19
C ASP A 85 -14.36 -4.47 -3.65
N ALA A 86 -13.81 -3.42 -3.06
CA ALA A 86 -13.87 -3.20 -1.61
C ALA A 86 -15.15 -2.53 -1.13
N THR A 87 -16.08 -2.16 -2.04
CA THR A 87 -17.29 -1.39 -1.71
C THR A 87 -18.21 -2.17 -0.76
N GLY A 88 -18.36 -1.66 0.46
CA GLY A 88 -19.24 -2.25 1.48
C GLY A 88 -18.71 -3.56 2.10
N VAL A 89 -17.47 -3.91 1.83
CA VAL A 89 -16.85 -5.11 2.42
C VAL A 89 -16.46 -4.82 3.87
N ASP A 90 -16.80 -5.73 4.78
CA ASP A 90 -16.39 -5.67 6.19
C ASP A 90 -14.88 -5.90 6.34
N ASP A 91 -14.22 -5.13 7.20
CA ASP A 91 -12.75 -5.19 7.38
C ASP A 91 -12.23 -6.57 7.80
N ASN A 92 -13.01 -7.34 8.58
CA ASN A 92 -12.60 -8.68 8.99
C ASN A 92 -12.77 -9.68 7.84
N ALA A 93 -13.87 -9.56 7.09
CA ALA A 93 -14.08 -10.38 5.89
C ALA A 93 -12.99 -10.11 4.84
N MET A 94 -12.64 -8.84 4.61
CA MET A 94 -11.52 -8.46 3.75
C MET A 94 -10.21 -9.09 4.23
N TRP A 95 -9.94 -9.01 5.52
CA TRP A 95 -8.71 -9.55 6.11
C TRP A 95 -8.60 -11.08 5.94
N GLU A 96 -9.68 -11.81 6.24
CA GLU A 96 -9.71 -13.27 6.07
C GLU A 96 -9.50 -13.68 4.61
N GLN A 97 -10.11 -12.96 3.68
CA GLN A 97 -9.96 -13.23 2.25
C GLN A 97 -8.54 -12.93 1.76
N ILE A 98 -7.93 -11.83 2.19
CA ILE A 98 -6.53 -11.51 1.90
C ILE A 98 -5.60 -12.62 2.36
N LEU A 99 -5.74 -13.07 3.60
CA LEU A 99 -4.91 -14.14 4.17
C LEU A 99 -4.98 -15.41 3.30
N GLN A 100 -6.19 -15.79 2.93
CA GLN A 100 -6.42 -17.01 2.15
C GLN A 100 -5.87 -16.88 0.73
N GLU A 101 -6.24 -15.82 0.01
CA GLU A 101 -5.92 -15.68 -1.40
C GLU A 101 -4.43 -15.36 -1.65
N TYR A 102 -3.77 -14.60 -0.77
CA TYR A 102 -2.33 -14.39 -0.87
C TYR A 102 -1.55 -15.68 -0.66
N HIS A 103 -1.98 -16.51 0.29
CA HIS A 103 -1.37 -17.81 0.49
C HIS A 103 -1.56 -18.71 -0.75
N ASP A 104 -2.79 -18.81 -1.25
CA ASP A 104 -3.13 -19.75 -2.33
C ASP A 104 -2.58 -19.33 -3.69
N ASN A 105 -2.60 -18.04 -4.00
CA ASN A 105 -2.24 -17.53 -5.32
C ASN A 105 -0.74 -17.17 -5.43
N TYR A 106 -0.13 -16.70 -4.33
CA TYR A 106 1.21 -16.14 -4.35
C TYR A 106 2.20 -16.84 -3.41
N ASN A 107 1.73 -17.80 -2.60
CA ASN A 107 2.53 -18.42 -1.52
C ASN A 107 3.12 -17.36 -0.56
N MET A 108 2.36 -16.30 -0.30
CA MET A 108 2.71 -15.20 0.60
C MET A 108 1.82 -15.18 1.82
N THR A 109 2.34 -14.70 2.94
CA THR A 109 1.62 -14.62 4.21
C THR A 109 1.60 -13.18 4.73
N TRP A 110 0.42 -12.68 5.08
CA TRP A 110 0.28 -11.46 5.86
C TRP A 110 0.46 -11.78 7.34
N VAL A 111 1.54 -11.28 7.94
CA VAL A 111 1.93 -11.66 9.32
C VAL A 111 1.11 -10.95 10.41
N GLY A 112 0.41 -9.86 10.07
CA GLY A 112 -0.44 -9.13 11.01
C GLY A 112 -0.75 -7.70 10.56
N LYS A 113 -1.61 -7.03 11.34
CA LYS A 113 -1.96 -5.62 11.16
C LYS A 113 -1.23 -4.76 12.18
N TYR A 114 -0.73 -3.59 11.77
CA TYR A 114 -0.06 -2.63 12.67
C TYR A 114 -0.99 -1.98 13.71
N GLY A 115 -2.30 -2.03 13.49
CA GLY A 115 -3.29 -1.50 14.43
C GLY A 115 -3.61 -0.02 14.26
N PHE A 116 -3.17 0.61 13.17
CA PHE A 116 -3.58 1.97 12.79
C PHE A 116 -4.36 1.97 11.47
N ASN A 117 -5.05 3.07 11.19
CA ASN A 117 -5.76 3.28 9.95
C ASN A 117 -5.03 4.33 9.10
N ASN A 118 -4.75 3.97 7.85
CA ASN A 118 -4.27 4.89 6.82
C ASN A 118 -5.35 4.99 5.74
N THR A 119 -5.88 6.20 5.53
CA THR A 119 -6.94 6.43 4.55
C THR A 119 -6.65 7.68 3.72
N PHE A 120 -7.25 7.76 2.55
CA PHE A 120 -7.19 8.96 1.73
C PHE A 120 -8.11 10.04 2.29
N CYS A 121 -7.71 11.29 2.12
CA CYS A 121 -8.54 12.45 2.42
C CYS A 121 -8.33 13.55 1.38
N LEU A 122 -9.33 14.40 1.21
CA LEU A 122 -9.21 15.62 0.42
C LEU A 122 -8.65 16.74 1.28
N ALA A 123 -7.54 17.31 0.85
CA ALA A 123 -6.96 18.51 1.45
C ALA A 123 -7.17 19.71 0.51
N VAL A 124 -7.69 20.80 1.04
CA VAL A 124 -7.89 22.06 0.32
C VAL A 124 -7.11 23.15 1.03
N ARG A 125 -6.43 24.01 0.25
CA ARG A 125 -5.73 25.16 0.84
C ARG A 125 -6.72 26.07 1.57
N GLY A 126 -6.33 26.58 2.73
CA GLY A 126 -7.22 27.38 3.58
C GLY A 126 -7.70 28.68 2.95
N ASP A 127 -6.92 29.31 2.04
CA ASP A 127 -7.34 30.46 1.25
C ASP A 127 -8.45 30.10 0.25
N VAL A 128 -8.29 29.02 -0.49
CA VAL A 128 -9.31 28.48 -1.42
C VAL A 128 -10.59 28.07 -0.67
N ALA A 129 -10.43 27.37 0.47
CA ALA A 129 -11.58 26.99 1.29
C ALA A 129 -12.39 28.19 1.77
N ARG A 130 -11.72 29.30 2.13
CA ARG A 130 -12.39 30.55 2.52
C ARG A 130 -13.02 31.29 1.34
N GLU A 131 -12.32 31.36 0.21
CA GLU A 131 -12.81 32.03 -1.01
C GLU A 131 -14.13 31.43 -1.50
N TYR A 132 -14.21 30.11 -1.54
CA TYR A 132 -15.40 29.38 -2.00
C TYR A 132 -16.29 28.88 -0.85
N ASN A 133 -16.00 29.25 0.41
CA ASN A 133 -16.73 28.81 1.61
C ASN A 133 -16.91 27.28 1.71
N LEU A 134 -15.84 26.52 1.38
CA LEU A 134 -15.85 25.07 1.40
C LEU A 134 -15.75 24.55 2.84
N LYS A 135 -16.64 23.63 3.20
CA LYS A 135 -16.70 22.97 4.52
C LYS A 135 -16.80 21.45 4.42
N THR A 136 -17.37 20.97 3.35
CA THR A 136 -17.60 19.54 3.09
C THR A 136 -17.12 19.17 1.68
N SER A 137 -16.94 17.88 1.42
CA SER A 137 -16.60 17.38 0.09
C SER A 137 -17.67 17.79 -0.94
N SER A 138 -18.94 17.79 -0.57
CA SER A 138 -20.04 18.17 -1.48
C SER A 138 -19.98 19.64 -1.93
N ASP A 139 -19.38 20.53 -1.13
CA ASP A 139 -19.25 21.94 -1.53
C ASP A 139 -18.29 22.12 -2.73
N LEU A 140 -17.33 21.18 -2.90
CA LEU A 140 -16.40 21.21 -4.03
C LEU A 140 -17.09 21.03 -5.38
N THR A 141 -18.23 20.35 -5.44
CA THR A 141 -18.95 20.08 -6.69
C THR A 141 -19.25 21.37 -7.47
N ALA A 142 -19.59 22.45 -6.76
CA ALA A 142 -19.95 23.72 -7.39
C ALA A 142 -18.78 24.50 -7.99
N VAL A 143 -17.52 24.14 -7.64
CA VAL A 143 -16.32 24.90 -8.01
C VAL A 143 -15.19 24.02 -8.54
N ALA A 144 -15.41 22.72 -8.66
CA ALA A 144 -14.41 21.77 -9.11
C ALA A 144 -13.82 22.12 -10.49
N ASP A 145 -14.64 22.66 -11.40
CA ASP A 145 -14.26 23.08 -12.74
C ASP A 145 -13.29 24.28 -12.78
N GLN A 146 -13.11 24.96 -11.65
CA GLN A 146 -12.15 26.05 -11.47
C GLN A 146 -10.87 25.59 -10.81
N LEU A 147 -10.84 24.38 -10.22
CA LEU A 147 -9.76 23.85 -9.41
C LEU A 147 -8.99 22.75 -10.16
N VAL A 148 -7.73 22.60 -9.78
CA VAL A 148 -6.86 21.51 -10.25
C VAL A 148 -6.74 20.49 -9.12
N PHE A 149 -7.04 19.23 -9.44
CA PHE A 149 -6.82 18.12 -8.52
C PHE A 149 -5.38 17.66 -8.58
N GLY A 150 -4.75 17.44 -7.42
CA GLY A 150 -3.44 16.80 -7.30
C GLY A 150 -3.57 15.55 -6.46
N GLY A 151 -2.99 14.45 -6.92
CA GLY A 151 -2.99 13.19 -6.20
C GLY A 151 -1.79 12.32 -6.56
N ASN A 152 -1.49 11.32 -5.74
CA ASN A 152 -0.49 10.36 -6.15
C ASN A 152 -1.02 9.51 -7.34
N PRO A 153 -0.10 8.97 -8.18
CA PRO A 153 -0.50 8.19 -9.36
C PRO A 153 -1.42 7.02 -9.03
N ASP A 154 -1.11 6.26 -7.97
CA ASP A 154 -1.91 5.10 -7.55
C ASP A 154 -3.37 5.50 -7.26
N TYR A 155 -3.58 6.63 -6.56
CA TYR A 155 -4.92 7.12 -6.25
C TYR A 155 -5.69 7.58 -7.51
N ILE A 156 -4.97 8.17 -8.46
CA ILE A 156 -5.57 8.65 -9.71
C ILE A 156 -6.03 7.49 -10.59
N GLU A 157 -5.30 6.38 -10.58
CA GLU A 157 -5.54 5.25 -11.49
C GLU A 157 -6.47 4.17 -10.90
N ARG A 158 -6.48 4.01 -9.57
CA ARG A 158 -7.27 2.94 -8.94
C ARG A 158 -8.77 3.19 -9.02
N ALA A 159 -9.54 2.14 -9.26
CA ALA A 159 -11.00 2.21 -9.46
C ALA A 159 -11.74 2.80 -8.25
N ASP A 160 -11.31 2.48 -7.03
CA ASP A 160 -11.85 2.96 -5.75
C ASP A 160 -11.22 4.30 -5.29
N GLY A 161 -10.42 4.95 -6.13
CA GLY A 161 -9.76 6.22 -5.88
C GLY A 161 -10.46 7.41 -6.54
N TYR A 162 -9.68 8.18 -7.32
CA TYR A 162 -10.16 9.40 -8.00
C TYR A 162 -11.38 9.18 -8.93
N PRO A 163 -11.45 8.10 -9.73
CA PRO A 163 -12.65 7.85 -10.56
C PRO A 163 -13.92 7.72 -9.72
N LEU A 164 -13.91 6.91 -8.65
CA LEU A 164 -15.06 6.75 -7.75
C LEU A 164 -15.39 8.04 -7.00
N LEU A 165 -14.36 8.80 -6.58
CA LEU A 165 -14.55 10.10 -5.95
C LEU A 165 -15.31 11.06 -6.88
N CYS A 166 -14.89 11.15 -8.15
CA CYS A 166 -15.54 12.00 -9.13
C CYS A 166 -16.98 11.55 -9.45
N GLU A 167 -17.20 10.24 -9.57
CA GLU A 167 -18.54 9.68 -9.79
C GLU A 167 -19.47 9.97 -8.61
N THR A 168 -18.99 9.73 -7.38
CA THR A 168 -19.79 9.88 -6.15
C THR A 168 -20.25 11.33 -5.92
N TYR A 169 -19.37 12.30 -6.14
CA TYR A 169 -19.64 13.71 -5.86
C TYR A 169 -19.98 14.54 -7.12
N GLY A 170 -19.88 13.96 -8.30
CA GLY A 170 -20.07 14.69 -9.56
C GLY A 170 -18.96 15.72 -9.83
N TYR A 171 -17.73 15.44 -9.41
CA TYR A 171 -16.62 16.37 -9.64
C TYR A 171 -16.20 16.39 -11.11
N ASN A 172 -15.96 17.59 -11.61
CA ASN A 172 -15.38 17.84 -12.92
C ASN A 172 -14.24 18.85 -12.78
N PHE A 173 -13.10 18.40 -12.29
CA PHE A 173 -11.94 19.27 -12.07
C PHE A 173 -11.40 19.82 -13.40
N LYS A 174 -10.91 21.07 -13.36
CA LYS A 174 -10.30 21.74 -14.50
C LYS A 174 -9.12 20.97 -15.10
N ASP A 175 -8.34 20.33 -14.24
CA ASP A 175 -7.16 19.53 -14.59
C ASP A 175 -6.86 18.53 -13.47
N THR A 176 -6.14 17.45 -13.78
CA THR A 176 -5.69 16.43 -12.81
C THR A 176 -4.19 16.22 -12.97
N ARG A 177 -3.45 16.25 -11.87
CA ARG A 177 -1.99 16.13 -11.85
C ARG A 177 -1.53 15.09 -10.87
N GLY A 178 -0.61 14.24 -11.32
CA GLY A 178 0.19 13.39 -10.45
C GLY A 178 1.21 14.23 -9.65
N ILE A 179 1.32 13.98 -8.35
CA ILE A 179 2.27 14.65 -7.42
C ILE A 179 2.96 13.63 -6.53
#